data_f46585167dcafc5cc29f7835a9e5f9b8
#
_entry.id   f46585167dcafc5cc29f7835a9e5f9b8
#
_cell.length_a   1.000
_cell.length_b   1.000
_cell.length_c   1.000
_cell.angle_alpha   90.00
_cell.angle_beta   90.00
_cell.angle_gamma   90.00
#
_symmetry.space_group_name_H-M   'P 1'
#
loop_
_entity.id
_entity.type
_entity.pdbx_description
1 polymer ?
#
loop_
_entity_poly.entity_id
_entity_poly.type
_entity_poly.pdbx_seq_one_letter_code
_entity_poly.pdbx_strand_id
1 'polypeptide(L)'
;SSMQVAIQNFSKLDAAQKVLLLGSMAELGEESKQEHQQLVNLLQSYKWKEVVLVGDGFGELSHPYIQLKNSSEAADWFRSQNFSNTHFLIKGSRSMKMETILSESK
;
A
#
# COMPACT_ATOMS: atom_id res chain seq x y z
N SER A 1 -14.73 1.22 -2.08
CA SER A 1 -14.20 0.38 -1.00
C SER A 1 -13.56 1.24 0.08
N SER A 2 -13.33 0.66 1.24
CA SER A 2 -12.67 1.37 2.33
C SER A 2 -11.25 1.77 1.98
N MET A 3 -10.57 0.95 1.16
CA MET A 3 -9.23 1.26 0.70
C MET A 3 -9.24 2.50 -0.19
N GLN A 4 -10.20 2.61 -1.11
CA GLN A 4 -10.32 3.78 -1.97
C GLN A 4 -10.53 5.06 -1.14
N VAL A 5 -11.41 4.99 -0.15
CA VAL A 5 -11.70 6.13 0.72
C VAL A 5 -10.44 6.53 1.49
N ALA A 6 -9.71 5.54 2.01
CA ALA A 6 -8.47 5.82 2.75
C ALA A 6 -7.43 6.53 1.88
N ILE A 7 -7.27 6.08 0.64
CA ILE A 7 -6.33 6.70 -0.30
C ILE A 7 -6.76 8.13 -0.60
N GLN A 8 -8.05 8.33 -0.86
CA GLN A 8 -8.57 9.67 -1.17
C GLN A 8 -8.37 10.62 0.00
N ASN A 9 -8.66 10.17 1.21
CA ASN A 9 -8.46 11.00 2.40
C ASN A 9 -6.99 11.31 2.63
N PHE A 10 -6.12 10.33 2.42
CA PHE A 10 -4.69 10.52 2.58
C PHE A 10 -4.13 11.52 1.56
N SER A 11 -4.69 11.52 0.35
CA SER A 11 -4.26 12.47 -0.69
C SER A 11 -4.52 13.92 -0.30
N LYS A 12 -5.52 14.13 0.55
CA LYS A 12 -5.91 15.49 1.00
C LYS A 12 -5.10 15.98 2.19
N LEU A 13 -4.33 15.09 2.80
CA LEU A 13 -3.53 15.47 3.97
C LEU A 13 -2.46 16.47 3.54
N ASP A 14 -2.32 17.54 4.31
CA ASP A 14 -1.30 18.55 4.06
C ASP A 14 0.03 18.05 4.63
N ALA A 15 0.79 17.36 3.81
CA ALA A 15 2.06 16.78 4.21
C ALA A 15 3.02 16.83 3.03
N ALA A 16 4.28 17.14 3.32
CA ALA A 16 5.31 17.28 2.29
C ALA A 16 5.61 15.94 1.61
N GLN A 17 5.64 14.86 2.38
CA GLN A 17 6.00 13.55 1.87
C GLN A 17 4.99 12.51 2.36
N LYS A 18 4.46 11.72 1.43
CA LYS A 18 3.47 10.69 1.74
C LYS A 18 3.92 9.37 1.14
N VAL A 19 3.90 8.32 1.96
CA VAL A 19 4.27 6.97 1.54
C VAL A 19 3.09 6.05 1.85
N LEU A 20 2.75 5.18 0.90
CA LEU A 20 1.69 4.21 1.07
C LEU A 20 2.26 2.80 1.03
N LEU A 21 1.86 1.98 2.01
CA LEU A 21 2.15 0.55 2.01
C LEU A 21 0.80 -0.16 2.06
N LEU A 22 0.37 -0.69 0.93
CA LEU A 22 -0.97 -1.22 0.76
C LEU A 22 -0.92 -2.72 0.49
N GLY A 23 -1.60 -3.49 1.32
CA GLY A 23 -1.70 -4.93 1.16
C GLY A 23 -2.90 -5.32 0.32
N SER A 24 -2.79 -6.47 -0.33
CA SER A 24 -3.87 -7.03 -1.14
C SER A 24 -5.15 -7.15 -0.33
N MET A 25 -6.27 -7.00 -1.00
CA MET A 25 -7.59 -7.26 -0.42
C MET A 25 -7.90 -8.73 -0.60
N ALA A 26 -8.31 -9.39 0.49
CA ALA A 26 -8.58 -10.82 0.46
C ALA A 26 -9.99 -11.10 -0.05
N GLU A 27 -10.14 -12.28 -0.65
CA GLU A 27 -11.45 -12.91 -0.85
C GLU A 27 -12.44 -12.13 -1.71
N LEU A 28 -11.95 -11.39 -2.70
CA LEU A 28 -12.84 -10.70 -3.63
C LEU A 28 -13.26 -11.58 -4.81
N GLY A 29 -12.73 -12.81 -4.89
CA GLY A 29 -13.10 -13.74 -5.95
C GLY A 29 -12.76 -13.19 -7.32
N GLU A 30 -13.70 -13.30 -8.25
CA GLU A 30 -13.50 -12.86 -9.62
C GLU A 30 -13.33 -11.34 -9.74
N GLU A 31 -13.80 -10.61 -8.76
CA GLU A 31 -13.70 -9.14 -8.76
C GLU A 31 -12.34 -8.65 -8.28
N SER A 32 -11.51 -9.55 -7.78
CA SER A 32 -10.24 -9.17 -7.15
C SER A 32 -9.35 -8.37 -8.10
N LYS A 33 -9.16 -8.86 -9.31
CA LYS A 33 -8.28 -8.20 -10.27
C LYS A 33 -8.80 -6.81 -10.63
N GLN A 34 -10.10 -6.69 -10.84
CA GLN A 34 -10.71 -5.40 -11.19
C GLN A 34 -10.57 -4.41 -10.05
N GLU A 35 -10.85 -4.84 -8.83
CA GLU A 35 -10.76 -3.96 -7.65
C GLU A 35 -9.33 -3.48 -7.45
N HIS A 36 -8.36 -4.38 -7.53
CA HIS A 36 -6.96 -4.00 -7.38
C HIS A 36 -6.50 -3.08 -8.50
N GLN A 37 -6.99 -3.30 -9.73
CA GLN A 37 -6.67 -2.42 -10.85
C GLN A 37 -7.24 -1.02 -10.63
N GLN A 38 -8.44 -0.92 -10.08
CA GLN A 38 -9.05 0.37 -9.77
C GLN A 38 -8.22 1.12 -8.71
N LEU A 39 -7.69 0.39 -7.73
CA LEU A 39 -6.84 1.01 -6.71
C LEU A 39 -5.54 1.53 -7.33
N VAL A 40 -4.94 0.77 -8.23
CA VAL A 40 -3.73 1.21 -8.93
C VAL A 40 -4.02 2.46 -9.75
N ASN A 41 -5.15 2.46 -10.47
CA ASN A 41 -5.54 3.63 -11.27
C ASN A 41 -5.74 4.86 -10.39
N LEU A 42 -6.38 4.67 -9.23
CA LEU A 42 -6.60 5.77 -8.29
C LEU A 42 -5.27 6.33 -7.78
N LEU A 43 -4.34 5.45 -7.44
CA LEU A 43 -3.02 5.87 -6.96
C LEU A 43 -2.31 6.74 -8.01
N GLN A 44 -2.44 6.39 -9.28
CA GLN A 44 -1.79 7.13 -10.36
C GLN A 44 -2.37 8.52 -10.58
N SER A 45 -3.54 8.81 -9.98
CA SER A 45 -4.15 10.13 -10.05
C SER A 45 -3.47 11.15 -9.14
N TYR A 46 -2.63 10.72 -8.22
CA TYR A 46 -1.98 11.58 -7.25
C TYR A 46 -0.47 11.40 -7.29
N LYS A 47 0.22 12.31 -6.62
CA LYS A 47 1.68 12.22 -6.47
C LYS A 47 2.03 11.76 -5.06
N TRP A 48 2.89 10.76 -4.99
CA TRP A 48 3.35 10.18 -3.73
C TRP A 48 4.87 10.13 -3.73
N LYS A 49 5.46 10.15 -2.53
CA LYS A 49 6.90 9.92 -2.43
C LYS A 49 7.23 8.48 -2.80
N GLU A 50 6.51 7.52 -2.23
CA GLU A 50 6.67 6.10 -2.55
C GLU A 50 5.34 5.39 -2.38
N VAL A 51 5.15 4.34 -3.16
CA VAL A 51 4.03 3.41 -3.00
C VAL A 51 4.59 2.00 -3.04
N VAL A 52 4.26 1.22 -2.00
CA VAL A 52 4.63 -0.19 -1.92
C VAL A 52 3.34 -1.01 -1.92
N LEU A 53 3.22 -1.91 -2.87
CA LEU A 53 2.08 -2.80 -2.98
C LEU A 53 2.51 -4.20 -2.57
N VAL A 54 1.72 -4.83 -1.72
CA VAL A 54 2.09 -6.07 -1.05
C VAL A 54 1.04 -7.13 -1.33
N GLY A 55 1.46 -8.28 -1.84
CA GLY A 55 0.60 -9.42 -2.03
C GLY A 55 0.23 -9.70 -3.47
N ASP A 56 -0.33 -10.88 -3.70
CA ASP A 56 -0.60 -11.39 -5.04
C ASP A 56 -1.68 -10.61 -5.78
N GLY A 57 -2.63 -10.03 -5.06
CA GLY A 57 -3.69 -9.25 -5.70
C GLY A 57 -3.15 -8.12 -6.54
N PHE A 58 -2.09 -7.48 -6.07
CA PHE A 58 -1.40 -6.44 -6.84
C PHE A 58 -0.34 -7.02 -7.76
N GLY A 59 0.26 -8.16 -7.37
CA GLY A 59 1.36 -8.75 -8.09
C GLY A 59 1.03 -9.21 -9.49
N GLU A 60 -0.25 -9.46 -9.76
CA GLU A 60 -0.71 -9.88 -11.09
C GLU A 60 -0.90 -8.70 -12.04
N LEU A 61 -0.79 -7.49 -11.53
CA LEU A 61 -1.06 -6.28 -12.31
C LEU A 61 0.24 -5.60 -12.74
N SER A 62 0.15 -4.88 -13.85
CA SER A 62 1.25 -4.02 -14.28
C SER A 62 1.09 -2.65 -13.60
N HIS A 63 2.11 -2.22 -12.87
CA HIS A 63 2.09 -0.93 -12.20
C HIS A 63 3.51 -0.43 -11.97
N PRO A 64 3.70 0.87 -11.78
CA PRO A 64 5.05 1.46 -11.66
C PRO A 64 5.59 1.47 -10.23
N TYR A 65 4.90 0.80 -9.30
CA TYR A 65 5.23 0.88 -7.87
C TYR A 65 6.06 -0.32 -7.43
N ILE A 66 6.57 -0.25 -6.20
CA ILE A 66 7.30 -1.37 -5.60
C ILE A 66 6.32 -2.49 -5.30
N GLN A 67 6.66 -3.71 -5.70
CA GLN A 67 5.83 -4.89 -5.47
C GLN A 67 6.56 -5.87 -4.56
N LEU A 68 5.93 -6.21 -3.42
CA LEU A 68 6.48 -7.16 -2.46
C LEU A 68 5.46 -8.27 -2.21
N LYS A 69 5.94 -9.41 -1.71
CA LYS A 69 5.10 -10.60 -1.55
C LYS A 69 4.24 -10.57 -0.30
N ASN A 70 4.79 -10.08 0.80
CA ASN A 70 4.12 -10.18 2.09
C ASN A 70 4.57 -9.06 3.02
N SER A 71 3.96 -9.00 4.20
CA SER A 71 4.25 -7.95 5.17
C SER A 71 5.67 -8.06 5.73
N SER A 72 6.25 -9.27 5.76
CA SER A 72 7.62 -9.44 6.21
C SER A 72 8.60 -8.73 5.28
N GLU A 73 8.42 -8.90 3.97
CA GLU A 73 9.24 -8.17 2.98
C GLU A 73 9.01 -6.66 3.07
N ALA A 74 7.77 -6.26 3.31
CA ALA A 74 7.45 -4.85 3.46
C ALA A 74 8.11 -4.26 4.71
N ALA A 75 8.14 -5.01 5.81
CA ALA A 75 8.81 -4.59 7.03
C ALA A 75 10.32 -4.42 6.81
N ASP A 76 10.93 -5.37 6.09
CA ASP A 76 12.34 -5.28 5.75
C ASP A 76 12.63 -4.04 4.90
N TRP A 77 11.78 -3.80 3.90
CA TRP A 77 11.92 -2.61 3.07
C TRP A 77 11.80 -1.33 3.91
N PHE A 78 10.80 -1.29 4.79
CA PHE A 78 10.55 -0.13 5.63
C PHE A 78 11.75 0.17 6.54
N ARG A 79 12.32 -0.87 7.14
CA ARG A 79 13.49 -0.70 8.02
C ARG A 79 14.73 -0.24 7.25
N SER A 80 14.81 -0.60 5.96
CA SER A 80 15.97 -0.21 5.14
C SER A 80 15.91 1.25 4.69
N GLN A 81 14.76 1.91 4.86
CA GLN A 81 14.59 3.29 4.46
C GLN A 81 14.92 4.23 5.61
N ASN A 82 15.22 5.48 5.26
CA ASN A 82 15.54 6.50 6.25
C ASN A 82 14.64 7.70 6.02
N PHE A 83 13.37 7.56 6.38
CA PHE A 83 12.37 8.61 6.18
C PHE A 83 12.44 9.66 7.28
N SER A 84 12.19 10.92 6.91
CA SER A 84 11.99 11.99 7.87
C SER A 84 10.87 12.90 7.35
N ASN A 85 10.09 13.44 8.28
CA ASN A 85 8.95 14.30 7.95
C ASN A 85 8.00 13.65 6.95
N THR A 86 7.72 12.37 7.14
CA THR A 86 6.96 11.56 6.20
C THR A 86 5.71 11.02 6.88
N HIS A 87 4.59 11.10 6.17
CA HIS A 87 3.33 10.50 6.62
C HIS A 87 3.12 9.20 5.88
N PHE A 88 2.55 8.22 6.57
CA PHE A 88 2.36 6.87 6.04
C PHE A 88 0.90 6.46 6.10
N LEU A 89 0.44 5.79 5.05
CA LEU A 89 -0.81 5.04 5.08
C LEU A 89 -0.46 3.57 4.92
N ILE A 90 -0.73 2.79 5.96
CA ILE A 90 -0.45 1.35 5.95
C ILE A 90 -1.80 0.66 6.14
N LYS A 91 -2.24 -0.08 5.11
CA LYS A 91 -3.55 -0.68 5.13
C LYS A 91 -3.57 -1.92 4.25
N GLY A 92 -4.41 -2.89 4.61
CA GLY A 92 -4.59 -4.11 3.84
C GLY A 92 -5.59 -5.01 4.54
N SER A 93 -5.91 -6.15 3.93
CA SER A 93 -6.77 -7.11 4.57
C SER A 93 -6.08 -7.69 5.81
N ARG A 94 -6.89 -8.24 6.73
CA ARG A 94 -6.35 -8.80 7.98
C ARG A 94 -5.34 -9.91 7.71
N SER A 95 -5.58 -10.71 6.68
CA SER A 95 -4.67 -11.81 6.35
C SER A 95 -3.28 -11.33 5.95
N MET A 96 -3.16 -10.09 5.50
CA MET A 96 -1.87 -9.52 5.10
C MET A 96 -1.04 -9.05 6.29
N LYS A 97 -1.65 -8.84 7.45
CA LYS A 97 -0.97 -8.45 8.69
C LYS A 97 -0.07 -7.23 8.49
N MET A 98 -0.59 -6.23 7.79
CA MET A 98 0.21 -5.04 7.44
C MET A 98 0.68 -4.27 8.67
N GLU A 99 -0.05 -4.35 9.79
CA GLU A 99 0.35 -3.69 11.03
C GLU A 99 1.68 -4.21 11.59
N THR A 100 2.10 -5.42 11.20
CA THR A 100 3.37 -5.96 11.67
C THR A 100 4.57 -5.20 11.12
N ILE A 101 4.37 -4.42 10.06
CA ILE A 101 5.45 -3.61 9.49
C ILE A 101 6.02 -2.67 10.54
N LEU A 102 5.15 -2.00 11.28
CA LEU A 102 5.58 -1.08 12.35
C LEU A 102 6.15 -1.82 13.55
N SER A 103 5.55 -2.96 13.90
CA SER A 103 6.01 -3.76 15.03
C SER A 103 7.43 -4.25 14.84
N GLU A 104 7.75 -4.70 13.63
CA GLU A 104 9.06 -5.24 13.31
C GLU A 104 10.12 -4.17 13.10
N SER A 105 9.70 -2.90 12.97
CA SER A 105 10.64 -1.81 12.74
C SER A 105 11.36 -1.34 13.99
N LYS A 106 11.00 -1.88 15.14
CA LYS A 106 11.61 -1.50 16.42
C LYS A 106 13.00 -2.08 16.62
#